data_73d9902faf362471154a6d97bc64c5b5
#
_entry.id   73d9902faf362471154a6d97bc64c5b5
#
_cell.length_a   1.000
_cell.length_b   1.000
_cell.length_c   1.000
_cell.angle_alpha   90.00
_cell.angle_beta   90.00
_cell.angle_gamma   90.00
#
_symmetry.space_group_name_H-M   'P 1'
#
loop_
_entity.id
_entity.type
_entity.pdbx_description
1 polymer ?
#
loop_
_entity_poly.entity_id
_entity_poly.type
_entity_poly.pdbx_seq_one_letter_code
_entity_poly.pdbx_strand_id
1 'polypeptide(L)'
;MAYQFAHLETYSRKPNKHGVGTQFIFDEASRRDPSACLHVEKPTDPALVYGVSIDDLERQHNDMCDSAKETNAKGQTRGIRKDQHTLCTIVLSHPGEGLEGVASVEEWQKRAISWLKQKYGDELKTVVRHDDESFPHLHAYVLPEDVKARNLHPGVQAKKAEMVGKTGKEANKKGDKAYREAMRRWQDDYYENVGRPCGMSRIGPGKRRLTRAQHQAEKAEAKRRREAELRIEASRRLEQKTRDEARKVAEKSQIL
;
A
#
# COMPACT_ATOMS: atom_id res chain seq x y z
N MET A 1 -18.53 1.83 6.04
CA MET A 1 -17.64 1.96 7.21
C MET A 1 -16.21 2.10 6.71
N ALA A 2 -15.57 3.22 6.99
CA ALA A 2 -14.23 3.55 6.54
C ALA A 2 -13.21 3.04 7.57
N TYR A 3 -12.17 2.34 7.14
CA TYR A 3 -11.09 1.86 8.02
C TYR A 3 -9.74 2.25 7.47
N GLN A 4 -8.80 2.49 8.38
CA GLN A 4 -7.44 2.83 8.00
C GLN A 4 -6.70 1.69 7.32
N PHE A 5 -5.76 2.03 6.46
CA PHE A 5 -4.72 1.12 5.97
C PHE A 5 -3.35 1.76 6.16
N ALA A 6 -2.44 1.04 6.81
CA ALA A 6 -1.05 1.44 6.96
C ALA A 6 -0.17 0.19 6.91
N HIS A 7 0.80 0.17 6.01
CA HIS A 7 1.74 -0.92 5.81
C HIS A 7 3.16 -0.37 5.70
N LEU A 8 4.12 -1.08 6.29
CA LEU A 8 5.54 -0.74 6.23
C LEU A 8 6.32 -1.97 5.80
N GLU A 9 7.25 -1.80 4.85
CA GLU A 9 8.13 -2.86 4.35
C GLU A 9 9.52 -2.30 4.06
N THR A 10 10.51 -3.18 3.96
CA THR A 10 11.88 -2.80 3.64
C THR A 10 12.44 -3.63 2.49
N TYR A 11 13.24 -3.01 1.63
CA TYR A 11 13.73 -3.62 0.41
C TYR A 11 15.25 -3.55 0.28
N SER A 12 15.82 -4.53 -0.42
CA SER A 12 17.23 -4.61 -0.77
C SER A 12 17.44 -4.39 -2.27
N ARG A 13 18.65 -4.01 -2.67
CA ARG A 13 19.04 -3.92 -4.09
C ARG A 13 18.98 -5.27 -4.81
N LYS A 14 19.22 -6.37 -4.07
CA LYS A 14 19.04 -7.71 -4.61
C LYS A 14 17.55 -8.06 -4.59
N PRO A 15 16.95 -8.35 -5.76
CA PRO A 15 15.54 -8.77 -5.80
C PRO A 15 15.30 -10.04 -4.98
N ASN A 16 14.13 -10.14 -4.38
CA ASN A 16 13.65 -11.34 -3.71
C ASN A 16 13.21 -12.41 -4.75
N LYS A 17 12.72 -13.57 -4.29
CA LYS A 17 12.25 -14.66 -5.16
C LYS A 17 11.07 -14.29 -6.09
N HIS A 18 10.44 -13.16 -5.87
CA HIS A 18 9.35 -12.61 -6.69
C HIS A 18 9.80 -11.47 -7.60
N GLY A 19 11.10 -11.22 -7.71
CA GLY A 19 11.65 -10.15 -8.54
C GLY A 19 11.61 -8.76 -7.91
N VAL A 20 11.12 -8.63 -6.67
CA VAL A 20 10.95 -7.34 -6.00
C VAL A 20 12.23 -6.93 -5.27
N GLY A 21 12.82 -5.84 -5.69
CA GLY A 21 13.96 -5.15 -5.08
C GLY A 21 13.75 -3.64 -5.16
N THR A 22 14.75 -2.85 -4.76
CA THR A 22 14.62 -1.39 -4.75
C THR A 22 14.33 -0.80 -6.13
N GLN A 23 14.93 -1.35 -7.21
CA GLN A 23 14.65 -0.91 -8.57
C GLN A 23 13.17 -1.08 -8.93
N PHE A 24 12.61 -2.28 -8.69
CA PHE A 24 11.19 -2.54 -8.93
C PHE A 24 10.30 -1.54 -8.18
N ILE A 25 10.67 -1.18 -6.94
CA ILE A 25 9.91 -0.21 -6.14
C ILE A 25 9.96 1.20 -6.75
N PHE A 26 11.11 1.64 -7.26
CA PHE A 26 11.22 2.93 -7.94
C PHE A 26 10.44 2.95 -9.26
N ASP A 27 10.50 1.87 -10.04
CA ASP A 27 9.77 1.73 -11.29
C ASP A 27 8.25 1.71 -11.08
N GLU A 28 7.78 1.00 -10.05
CA GLU A 28 6.36 1.01 -9.63
C GLU A 28 5.93 2.41 -9.14
N ALA A 29 6.76 3.04 -8.32
CA ALA A 29 6.47 4.36 -7.73
C ALA A 29 6.33 5.46 -8.79
N SER A 30 7.20 5.45 -9.80
CA SER A 30 7.21 6.45 -10.87
C SER A 30 6.28 6.11 -12.03
N ARG A 31 5.65 4.94 -12.05
CA ARG A 31 4.82 4.42 -13.16
C ARG A 31 5.56 4.33 -14.50
N ARG A 32 6.91 4.42 -14.52
CA ARG A 32 7.70 4.42 -15.76
C ARG A 32 7.84 3.05 -16.43
N ASP A 33 7.76 1.96 -15.67
CA ASP A 33 7.79 0.60 -16.21
C ASP A 33 6.39 -0.06 -16.10
N PRO A 34 5.71 -0.26 -17.24
CA PRO A 34 4.42 -0.95 -17.25
C PRO A 34 4.45 -2.34 -16.62
N SER A 35 5.60 -3.04 -16.66
CA SER A 35 5.74 -4.37 -16.07
C SER A 35 5.70 -4.35 -14.53
N ALA A 36 6.11 -3.24 -13.91
CA ALA A 36 5.99 -3.02 -12.48
C ALA A 36 4.57 -2.61 -12.06
N CYS A 37 3.73 -2.16 -13.01
CA CYS A 37 2.40 -1.58 -12.77
C CYS A 37 1.25 -2.43 -13.31
N LEU A 38 1.42 -3.72 -13.54
CA LEU A 38 0.40 -4.63 -14.12
C LEU A 38 -0.95 -4.64 -13.39
N HIS A 39 -1.01 -4.15 -12.16
CA HIS A 39 -2.22 -4.07 -11.35
C HIS A 39 -3.01 -2.78 -11.58
N VAL A 40 -2.44 -1.81 -12.28
CA VAL A 40 -3.05 -0.52 -12.60
C VAL A 40 -3.58 -0.58 -14.01
N GLU A 41 -4.88 -0.34 -14.20
CA GLU A 41 -5.54 -0.42 -15.52
C GLU A 41 -5.11 0.74 -16.43
N LYS A 42 -4.98 1.92 -15.86
CA LYS A 42 -4.57 3.16 -16.54
C LYS A 42 -3.59 3.92 -15.65
N PRO A 43 -2.29 3.60 -15.73
CA PRO A 43 -1.29 4.31 -14.95
C PRO A 43 -1.29 5.81 -15.26
N THR A 44 -1.20 6.64 -14.23
CA THR A 44 -1.02 8.10 -14.34
C THR A 44 0.22 8.50 -13.55
N ASP A 45 0.80 9.64 -13.90
CA ASP A 45 1.95 10.15 -13.17
C ASP A 45 1.60 10.37 -11.69
N PRO A 46 2.49 9.96 -10.76
CA PRO A 46 2.28 10.16 -9.35
C PRO A 46 2.35 11.64 -8.98
N ALA A 47 1.47 12.09 -8.09
CA ALA A 47 1.58 13.43 -7.54
C ALA A 47 2.66 13.47 -6.46
N LEU A 48 3.73 14.25 -6.66
CA LEU A 48 4.72 14.53 -5.61
C LEU A 48 4.09 15.45 -4.56
N VAL A 49 3.94 14.95 -3.32
CA VAL A 49 3.29 15.70 -2.23
C VAL A 49 4.25 16.09 -1.11
N TYR A 50 5.45 15.51 -1.09
CA TYR A 50 6.53 15.92 -0.18
C TYR A 50 7.89 15.44 -0.67
N GLY A 51 8.93 16.26 -0.46
CA GLY A 51 10.33 15.92 -0.66
C GLY A 51 10.80 16.01 -2.11
N VAL A 52 11.64 15.07 -2.53
CA VAL A 52 12.28 15.08 -3.86
C VAL A 52 11.54 14.17 -4.84
N SER A 53 11.81 14.29 -6.14
CA SER A 53 11.28 13.40 -7.17
C SER A 53 11.71 11.95 -6.96
N ILE A 54 10.98 10.99 -7.57
CA ILE A 54 11.38 9.57 -7.49
C ILE A 54 12.74 9.33 -8.14
N ASP A 55 13.07 10.05 -9.21
CA ASP A 55 14.38 9.93 -9.88
C ASP A 55 15.52 10.47 -8.98
N ASP A 56 15.27 11.57 -8.26
CA ASP A 56 16.23 12.08 -7.28
C ASP A 56 16.36 11.16 -6.06
N LEU A 57 15.26 10.59 -5.60
CA LEU A 57 15.26 9.59 -4.53
C LEU A 57 16.09 8.36 -4.91
N GLU A 58 15.89 7.83 -6.12
CA GLU A 58 16.65 6.69 -6.64
C GLU A 58 18.14 7.02 -6.71
N ARG A 59 18.51 8.20 -7.21
CA ARG A 59 19.89 8.68 -7.25
C ARG A 59 20.47 8.76 -5.84
N GLN A 60 19.80 9.43 -4.91
CA GLN A 60 20.24 9.52 -3.51
C GLN A 60 20.41 8.14 -2.86
N HIS A 61 19.49 7.21 -3.11
CA HIS A 61 19.58 5.86 -2.61
C HIS A 61 20.81 5.12 -3.18
N ASN A 62 21.06 5.24 -4.48
CA ASN A 62 22.19 4.60 -5.13
C ASN A 62 23.52 5.18 -4.63
N ASP A 63 23.65 6.51 -4.56
CA ASP A 63 24.82 7.20 -4.03
C ASP A 63 25.12 6.80 -2.57
N MET A 64 24.07 6.75 -1.73
CA MET A 64 24.14 6.27 -0.35
C MET A 64 24.65 4.82 -0.28
N CYS A 65 24.14 3.94 -1.12
CA CYS A 65 24.53 2.53 -1.13
C CYS A 65 25.96 2.31 -1.65
N ASP A 66 26.40 3.08 -2.64
CA ASP A 66 27.72 2.90 -3.28
C ASP A 66 28.84 3.53 -2.46
N SER A 67 28.53 4.61 -1.73
CA SER A 67 29.49 5.23 -0.78
C SER A 67 29.60 4.46 0.53
N ALA A 68 28.57 3.72 0.92
CA ALA A 68 28.53 3.03 2.21
C ALA A 68 29.54 1.88 2.32
N LYS A 69 30.27 1.84 3.44
CA LYS A 69 31.26 0.80 3.73
C LYS A 69 31.02 0.19 5.09
N GLU A 70 31.22 -1.11 5.19
CA GLU A 70 31.17 -1.85 6.45
C GLU A 70 32.55 -2.44 6.76
N THR A 71 33.00 -2.28 8.01
CA THR A 71 34.21 -2.90 8.52
C THR A 71 33.84 -4.16 9.31
N ASN A 72 34.39 -5.31 8.93
CA ASN A 72 34.15 -6.57 9.61
C ASN A 72 34.99 -6.66 10.92
N ALA A 73 34.74 -7.70 11.73
CA ALA A 73 35.45 -7.94 12.98
C ALA A 73 36.98 -8.14 12.82
N LYS A 74 37.46 -8.37 11.59
CA LYS A 74 38.89 -8.50 11.22
C LYS A 74 39.51 -7.19 10.74
N GLY A 75 38.79 -6.06 10.82
CA GLY A 75 39.25 -4.75 10.38
C GLY A 75 39.21 -4.53 8.87
N GLN A 76 38.65 -5.45 8.08
CA GLN A 76 38.56 -5.31 6.63
C GLN A 76 37.34 -4.51 6.25
N THR A 77 37.52 -3.47 5.48
CA THR A 77 36.45 -2.59 4.96
C THR A 77 36.01 -3.02 3.56
N ARG A 78 34.70 -3.13 3.36
CA ARG A 78 34.10 -3.49 2.06
C ARG A 78 32.80 -2.71 1.86
N GLY A 79 32.33 -2.61 0.62
CA GLY A 79 31.01 -2.10 0.32
C GLY A 79 29.88 -2.96 0.94
N ILE A 80 28.74 -2.36 1.17
CA ILE A 80 27.57 -3.07 1.73
C ILE A 80 27.08 -4.17 0.77
N ARG A 81 26.50 -5.22 1.34
CA ARG A 81 25.97 -6.34 0.57
C ARG A 81 24.71 -5.91 -0.21
N LYS A 82 24.54 -6.47 -1.43
CA LYS A 82 23.34 -6.20 -2.24
C LYS A 82 22.03 -6.70 -1.63
N ASP A 83 22.08 -7.70 -0.73
CA ASP A 83 20.92 -8.24 0.00
C ASP A 83 20.62 -7.52 1.32
N GLN A 84 21.42 -6.50 1.68
CA GLN A 84 21.10 -5.59 2.78
C GLN A 84 19.90 -4.73 2.41
N HIS A 85 18.92 -4.64 3.30
CA HIS A 85 17.77 -3.76 3.11
C HIS A 85 18.19 -2.31 3.35
N THR A 86 18.02 -1.48 2.32
CA THR A 86 18.50 -0.11 2.25
C THR A 86 17.39 0.92 2.01
N LEU A 87 16.20 0.47 1.64
CA LEU A 87 15.02 1.31 1.42
C LEU A 87 13.89 0.85 2.34
N CYS A 88 13.27 1.78 3.07
CA CYS A 88 12.03 1.54 3.79
C CYS A 88 10.89 2.27 3.08
N THR A 89 9.76 1.58 2.90
CA THR A 89 8.57 2.14 2.29
C THR A 89 7.37 2.04 3.22
N ILE A 90 6.52 3.06 3.20
CA ILE A 90 5.26 3.07 3.93
C ILE A 90 4.13 3.37 2.95
N VAL A 91 3.10 2.52 2.95
CA VAL A 91 1.88 2.72 2.18
C VAL A 91 0.76 3.06 3.13
N LEU A 92 0.11 4.19 2.89
CA LEU A 92 -1.06 4.66 3.64
C LEU A 92 -2.20 4.86 2.63
N SER A 93 -3.39 4.32 2.89
CA SER A 93 -4.52 4.48 1.98
C SER A 93 -5.68 5.19 2.64
N HIS A 94 -6.35 6.03 1.84
CA HIS A 94 -7.61 6.66 2.17
C HIS A 94 -8.78 5.83 1.62
N PRO A 95 -9.91 5.70 2.32
CA PRO A 95 -11.04 4.87 1.88
C PRO A 95 -11.85 5.44 0.69
N GLY A 96 -11.49 6.62 0.17
CA GLY A 96 -12.16 7.31 -0.94
C GLY A 96 -12.87 8.59 -0.49
N GLU A 97 -13.25 9.42 -1.46
CA GLU A 97 -13.97 10.68 -1.22
C GLU A 97 -15.47 10.47 -0.95
N GLY A 98 -16.10 11.49 -0.36
CA GLY A 98 -17.55 11.57 -0.18
C GLY A 98 -18.14 10.63 0.86
N LEU A 99 -17.31 10.02 1.71
CA LEU A 99 -17.79 9.18 2.81
C LEU A 99 -18.20 10.05 4.00
N GLU A 100 -19.44 9.88 4.49
CA GLU A 100 -19.95 10.63 5.62
C GLU A 100 -19.10 10.42 6.88
N GLY A 101 -18.71 11.51 7.53
CA GLY A 101 -17.88 11.51 8.73
C GLY A 101 -16.41 11.18 8.50
N VAL A 102 -15.96 11.10 7.26
CA VAL A 102 -14.54 10.89 6.88
C VAL A 102 -13.98 12.17 6.27
N ALA A 103 -12.79 12.56 6.71
CA ALA A 103 -12.06 13.72 6.16
C ALA A 103 -11.80 13.57 4.66
N SER A 104 -11.60 14.68 3.96
CA SER A 104 -11.18 14.67 2.55
C SER A 104 -9.80 14.04 2.38
N VAL A 105 -9.48 13.61 1.14
CA VAL A 105 -8.15 13.09 0.80
C VAL A 105 -7.06 14.12 1.12
N GLU A 106 -7.29 15.40 0.86
CA GLU A 106 -6.34 16.49 1.13
C GLU A 106 -6.09 16.70 2.62
N GLU A 107 -7.12 16.64 3.46
CA GLU A 107 -6.96 16.79 4.91
C GLU A 107 -6.23 15.58 5.49
N TRP A 108 -6.62 14.37 5.10
CA TRP A 108 -5.95 13.14 5.48
C TRP A 108 -4.48 13.16 5.05
N GLN A 109 -4.18 13.55 3.80
CA GLN A 109 -2.82 13.66 3.27
C GLN A 109 -1.95 14.58 4.12
N LYS A 110 -2.45 15.77 4.48
CA LYS A 110 -1.72 16.72 5.34
C LYS A 110 -1.37 16.09 6.69
N ARG A 111 -2.31 15.42 7.34
CA ARG A 111 -2.11 14.73 8.62
C ARG A 111 -1.12 13.57 8.49
N ALA A 112 -1.27 12.75 7.44
CA ALA A 112 -0.40 11.63 7.16
C ALA A 112 1.07 12.07 6.93
N ILE A 113 1.29 13.13 6.14
CA ILE A 113 2.63 13.70 5.92
C ILE A 113 3.21 14.27 7.22
N SER A 114 2.41 14.99 8.02
CA SER A 114 2.86 15.50 9.32
C SER A 114 3.30 14.37 10.25
N TRP A 115 2.53 13.29 10.36
CA TRP A 115 2.88 12.12 11.13
C TRP A 115 4.16 11.44 10.63
N LEU A 116 4.30 11.27 9.30
CA LEU A 116 5.50 10.70 8.69
C LEU A 116 6.74 11.53 9.01
N LYS A 117 6.65 12.86 8.90
CA LYS A 117 7.75 13.79 9.24
C LYS A 117 8.12 13.71 10.70
N GLN A 118 7.15 13.67 11.60
CA GLN A 118 7.40 13.54 13.04
C GLN A 118 8.10 12.21 13.38
N LYS A 119 7.78 11.14 12.65
CA LYS A 119 8.26 9.80 12.92
C LYS A 119 9.63 9.49 12.33
N TYR A 120 9.91 10.01 11.13
CA TYR A 120 11.11 9.66 10.35
C TYR A 120 12.04 10.85 10.11
N GLY A 121 11.64 12.06 10.48
CA GLY A 121 12.50 13.25 10.37
C GLY A 121 13.12 13.42 8.99
N ASP A 122 14.42 13.66 8.95
CA ASP A 122 15.20 13.89 7.73
C ASP A 122 15.44 12.62 6.91
N GLU A 123 15.18 11.44 7.46
CA GLU A 123 15.24 10.17 6.72
C GLU A 123 14.05 10.02 5.76
N LEU A 124 12.92 10.70 5.99
CA LEU A 124 11.80 10.79 5.05
C LEU A 124 12.20 11.64 3.85
N LYS A 125 12.42 11.01 2.68
CA LYS A 125 12.91 11.70 1.49
C LYS A 125 11.81 12.10 0.53
N THR A 126 10.81 11.25 0.34
CA THR A 126 9.78 11.45 -0.69
C THR A 126 8.45 10.88 -0.23
N VAL A 127 7.37 11.59 -0.54
CA VAL A 127 6.02 11.05 -0.49
C VAL A 127 5.34 11.39 -1.81
N VAL A 128 4.84 10.36 -2.48
CA VAL A 128 3.99 10.51 -3.67
C VAL A 128 2.59 10.01 -3.38
N ARG A 129 1.59 10.60 -4.07
CA ARG A 129 0.21 10.12 -4.06
C ARG A 129 -0.12 9.48 -5.40
N HIS A 130 -0.71 8.29 -5.33
CA HIS A 130 -1.32 7.61 -6.45
C HIS A 130 -2.84 7.70 -6.34
N ASP A 131 -3.47 8.14 -7.44
CA ASP A 131 -4.94 8.28 -7.58
C ASP A 131 -5.47 7.34 -8.69
N ASP A 132 -4.61 6.53 -9.29
CA ASP A 132 -4.88 5.66 -10.43
C ASP A 132 -5.34 4.24 -10.05
N GLU A 133 -5.53 3.98 -8.77
CA GLU A 133 -6.05 2.72 -8.23
C GLU A 133 -7.43 2.91 -7.58
N SER A 134 -7.94 1.84 -6.97
CA SER A 134 -9.28 1.85 -6.36
C SER A 134 -9.43 2.85 -5.20
N PHE A 135 -8.33 3.19 -4.55
CA PHE A 135 -8.30 4.10 -3.41
C PHE A 135 -7.08 5.02 -3.51
N PRO A 136 -7.23 6.32 -3.25
CA PRO A 136 -6.10 7.22 -3.12
C PRO A 136 -5.15 6.73 -2.03
N HIS A 137 -3.86 6.69 -2.32
CA HIS A 137 -2.88 6.24 -1.34
C HIS A 137 -1.54 6.96 -1.49
N LEU A 138 -0.84 7.06 -0.35
CA LEU A 138 0.49 7.64 -0.26
C LEU A 138 1.53 6.53 -0.22
N HIS A 139 2.57 6.68 -1.01
CA HIS A 139 3.82 5.94 -0.89
C HIS A 139 4.89 6.86 -0.32
N ALA A 140 5.34 6.57 0.89
CA ALA A 140 6.41 7.30 1.54
C ALA A 140 7.70 6.47 1.51
N TYR A 141 8.81 7.13 1.23
CA TYR A 141 10.14 6.53 1.05
C TYR A 141 11.11 7.12 2.06
N VAL A 142 11.73 6.23 2.82
CA VAL A 142 12.65 6.57 3.91
C VAL A 142 14.01 5.95 3.64
N LEU A 143 15.06 6.76 3.63
CA LEU A 143 16.46 6.34 3.50
C LEU A 143 17.13 6.45 4.87
N PRO A 144 17.53 5.31 5.49
CA PRO A 144 18.16 5.32 6.79
C PRO A 144 19.57 5.89 6.73
N GLU A 145 19.93 6.73 7.69
CA GLU A 145 21.29 7.29 7.81
C GLU A 145 22.36 6.20 7.96
N ASP A 146 22.05 5.12 8.67
CA ASP A 146 22.95 3.96 8.88
C ASP A 146 22.91 2.94 7.75
N VAL A 147 22.21 3.25 6.65
CA VAL A 147 22.02 2.37 5.46
C VAL A 147 21.36 1.02 5.80
N LYS A 148 20.68 0.90 6.94
CA LYS A 148 20.07 -0.34 7.46
C LYS A 148 18.56 -0.17 7.63
N ALA A 149 17.81 -0.19 6.53
CA ALA A 149 16.37 0.05 6.54
C ALA A 149 15.58 -0.86 7.52
N ARG A 150 16.10 -2.04 7.85
CA ARG A 150 15.51 -2.89 8.89
C ARG A 150 15.53 -2.27 10.29
N ASN A 151 16.41 -1.28 10.54
CA ASN A 151 16.42 -0.54 11.79
C ASN A 151 15.22 0.43 11.91
N LEU A 152 14.61 0.82 10.80
CA LEU A 152 13.38 1.61 10.77
C LEU A 152 12.11 0.78 10.95
N HIS A 153 12.23 -0.56 10.88
CA HIS A 153 11.07 -1.45 10.92
C HIS A 153 10.79 -1.90 12.37
N PRO A 154 9.70 -1.39 13.02
CA PRO A 154 9.45 -1.64 14.45
C PRO A 154 9.38 -3.12 14.82
N GLY A 155 8.72 -3.92 13.97
CA GLY A 155 8.59 -5.36 14.19
C GLY A 155 9.92 -6.09 14.12
N VAL A 156 10.79 -5.72 13.15
CA VAL A 156 12.13 -6.32 13.02
C VAL A 156 12.98 -5.97 14.22
N GLN A 157 12.95 -4.71 14.67
CA GLN A 157 13.70 -4.28 15.86
C GLN A 157 13.24 -5.00 17.12
N ALA A 158 11.93 -5.09 17.35
CA ALA A 158 11.38 -5.79 18.50
C ALA A 158 11.74 -7.29 18.49
N LYS A 159 11.65 -7.95 17.33
CA LYS A 159 12.07 -9.35 17.20
C LYS A 159 13.55 -9.52 17.48
N LYS A 160 14.41 -8.66 16.92
CA LYS A 160 15.85 -8.69 17.14
C LYS A 160 16.19 -8.51 18.60
N ALA A 161 15.59 -7.53 19.28
CA ALA A 161 15.80 -7.28 20.70
C ALA A 161 15.40 -8.48 21.58
N GLU A 162 14.24 -9.10 21.32
CA GLU A 162 13.78 -10.28 22.07
C GLU A 162 14.68 -11.51 21.87
N MET A 163 15.34 -11.61 20.72
CA MET A 163 16.16 -12.77 20.35
C MET A 163 17.64 -12.62 20.71
N VAL A 164 18.09 -11.50 21.29
CA VAL A 164 19.49 -11.32 21.68
C VAL A 164 19.92 -12.44 22.63
N GLY A 165 20.99 -13.15 22.27
CA GLY A 165 21.53 -14.26 23.06
C GLY A 165 20.64 -15.52 23.14
N LYS A 166 19.55 -15.57 22.39
CA LYS A 166 18.59 -16.69 22.40
C LYS A 166 18.50 -17.32 21.01
N THR A 167 18.36 -18.64 20.98
CA THR A 167 18.18 -19.44 19.75
C THR A 167 17.09 -20.47 19.94
N GLY A 168 16.63 -21.09 18.83
CA GLY A 168 15.68 -22.18 18.87
C GLY A 168 14.23 -21.75 18.71
N LYS A 169 13.33 -22.75 18.74
CA LYS A 169 11.91 -22.60 18.41
C LYS A 169 11.16 -21.64 19.36
N GLU A 170 11.41 -21.75 20.66
CA GLU A 170 10.76 -20.87 21.65
C GLU A 170 11.22 -19.42 21.55
N ALA A 171 12.51 -19.18 21.30
CA ALA A 171 13.03 -17.83 21.06
C ALA A 171 12.36 -17.21 19.81
N ASN A 172 12.26 -17.97 18.71
CA ASN A 172 11.59 -17.51 17.51
C ASN A 172 10.10 -17.17 17.77
N LYS A 173 9.37 -18.00 18.52
CA LYS A 173 7.96 -17.77 18.87
C LYS A 173 7.78 -16.48 19.69
N LYS A 174 8.67 -16.25 20.67
CA LYS A 174 8.68 -14.98 21.45
C LYS A 174 9.04 -13.79 20.57
N GLY A 175 10.04 -13.92 19.71
CA GLY A 175 10.42 -12.89 18.74
C GLY A 175 9.29 -12.55 17.77
N ASP A 176 8.55 -13.55 17.27
CA ASP A 176 7.38 -13.34 16.39
C ASP A 176 6.22 -12.67 17.13
N LYS A 177 6.04 -12.95 18.42
CA LYS A 177 5.07 -12.24 19.27
C LYS A 177 5.46 -10.77 19.43
N ALA A 178 6.72 -10.50 19.78
CA ALA A 178 7.25 -9.14 19.91
C ALA A 178 7.13 -8.33 18.60
N TYR A 179 7.41 -8.97 17.45
CA TYR A 179 7.20 -8.39 16.12
C TYR A 179 5.75 -7.93 15.92
N ARG A 180 4.79 -8.83 16.14
CA ARG A 180 3.37 -8.53 15.95
C ARG A 180 2.86 -7.43 16.88
N GLU A 181 3.31 -7.42 18.12
CA GLU A 181 2.96 -6.39 19.11
C GLU A 181 3.54 -5.02 18.72
N ALA A 182 4.79 -4.97 18.25
CA ALA A 182 5.41 -3.75 17.79
C ALA A 182 4.71 -3.19 16.54
N MET A 183 4.33 -4.04 15.59
CA MET A 183 3.57 -3.61 14.40
C MET A 183 2.17 -3.14 14.76
N ARG A 184 1.52 -3.77 15.76
CA ARG A 184 0.22 -3.30 16.26
C ARG A 184 0.36 -1.90 16.85
N ARG A 185 1.36 -1.66 17.73
CA ARG A 185 1.61 -0.33 18.30
C ARG A 185 1.91 0.73 17.24
N TRP A 186 2.67 0.38 16.19
CA TRP A 186 2.94 1.29 15.07
C TRP A 186 1.67 1.68 14.32
N GLN A 187 0.77 0.73 14.09
CA GLN A 187 -0.53 0.99 13.47
C GLN A 187 -1.50 1.73 14.42
N ASP A 188 -1.40 1.50 15.74
CA ASP A 188 -2.18 2.24 16.74
C ASP A 188 -1.74 3.70 16.79
N ASP A 189 -0.43 3.97 16.71
CA ASP A 189 0.13 5.31 16.64
C ASP A 189 -0.36 6.06 15.37
N TYR A 190 -0.37 5.40 14.22
CA TYR A 190 -0.99 5.97 13.00
C TYR A 190 -2.48 6.25 13.20
N TYR A 191 -3.20 5.34 13.82
CA TYR A 191 -4.62 5.52 14.10
C TYR A 191 -4.89 6.74 14.96
N GLU A 192 -4.19 6.89 16.08
CA GLU A 192 -4.39 8.01 17.01
C GLU A 192 -4.08 9.36 16.38
N ASN A 193 -3.04 9.42 15.54
CA ASN A 193 -2.56 10.68 14.95
C ASN A 193 -3.22 11.02 13.60
N VAL A 194 -3.68 10.02 12.84
CA VAL A 194 -4.21 10.21 11.49
C VAL A 194 -5.59 9.57 11.33
N GLY A 195 -5.73 8.26 11.58
CA GLY A 195 -6.95 7.52 11.29
C GLY A 195 -8.15 8.06 12.05
N ARG A 196 -8.05 8.17 13.38
CA ARG A 196 -9.12 8.66 14.25
C ARG A 196 -9.52 10.12 13.95
N PRO A 197 -8.58 11.08 13.85
CA PRO A 197 -8.94 12.45 13.47
C PRO A 197 -9.58 12.58 12.09
N CYS A 198 -9.30 11.63 11.17
CA CYS A 198 -9.92 11.57 9.85
C CYS A 198 -11.21 10.73 9.80
N GLY A 199 -11.77 10.32 10.92
CA GLY A 199 -13.03 9.57 10.98
C GLY A 199 -12.94 8.11 10.53
N MET A 200 -11.74 7.54 10.50
CA MET A 200 -11.52 6.14 10.14
C MET A 200 -11.55 5.23 11.36
N SER A 201 -12.01 4.00 11.20
CA SER A 201 -11.89 2.98 12.24
C SER A 201 -10.51 2.29 12.19
N ARG A 202 -10.03 1.89 13.38
CA ARG A 202 -8.73 1.22 13.55
C ARG A 202 -8.68 -0.16 12.91
N ILE A 203 -9.75 -0.90 13.02
CA ILE A 203 -9.84 -2.30 12.59
C ILE A 203 -10.88 -2.40 11.47
N GLY A 204 -10.46 -2.98 10.37
CA GLY A 204 -11.34 -3.31 9.25
C GLY A 204 -12.16 -4.57 9.52
N PRO A 205 -12.98 -5.00 8.55
CA PRO A 205 -13.94 -6.11 8.70
C PRO A 205 -13.30 -7.50 8.82
N GLY A 206 -12.01 -7.61 9.08
CA GLY A 206 -11.30 -8.88 9.25
C GLY A 206 -11.35 -9.82 8.04
N LYS A 207 -11.47 -9.28 6.83
CA LYS A 207 -11.52 -10.07 5.60
C LYS A 207 -10.30 -10.95 5.46
N ARG A 208 -10.47 -12.13 4.87
CA ARG A 208 -9.40 -13.08 4.56
C ARG A 208 -8.29 -12.39 3.76
N ARG A 209 -7.04 -12.59 4.17
CA ARG A 209 -5.89 -12.13 3.37
C ARG A 209 -5.80 -12.96 2.09
N LEU A 210 -5.86 -12.28 0.97
CA LEU A 210 -5.71 -12.87 -0.35
C LEU A 210 -4.31 -12.56 -0.88
N THR A 211 -3.78 -13.46 -1.68
CA THR A 211 -2.65 -13.11 -2.55
C THR A 211 -3.10 -12.12 -3.62
N ARG A 212 -2.18 -11.37 -4.23
CA ARG A 212 -2.50 -10.43 -5.31
C ARG A 212 -3.29 -11.10 -6.44
N ALA A 213 -2.87 -12.30 -6.86
CA ALA A 213 -3.56 -13.09 -7.89
C ALA A 213 -5.00 -13.46 -7.47
N GLN A 214 -5.20 -13.90 -6.23
CA GLN A 214 -6.53 -14.21 -5.71
C GLN A 214 -7.43 -12.97 -5.65
N HIS A 215 -6.89 -11.83 -5.20
CA HIS A 215 -7.64 -10.57 -5.16
C HIS A 215 -8.07 -10.12 -6.57
N GLN A 216 -7.16 -10.20 -7.55
CA GLN A 216 -7.48 -9.88 -8.93
C GLN A 216 -8.53 -10.83 -9.52
N ALA A 217 -8.43 -12.13 -9.23
CA ALA A 217 -9.42 -13.11 -9.67
C ALA A 217 -10.81 -12.84 -9.06
N GLU A 218 -10.90 -12.56 -7.76
CA GLU A 218 -12.16 -12.19 -7.10
C GLU A 218 -12.74 -10.88 -7.66
N LYS A 219 -11.90 -9.87 -7.93
CA LYS A 219 -12.32 -8.59 -8.53
C LYS A 219 -12.87 -8.82 -9.95
N ALA A 220 -12.20 -9.63 -10.75
CA ALA A 220 -12.65 -9.97 -12.10
C ALA A 220 -13.99 -10.74 -12.10
N GLU A 221 -14.13 -11.68 -11.16
CA GLU A 221 -15.39 -12.43 -11.00
C GLU A 221 -16.53 -11.53 -10.54
N ALA A 222 -16.30 -10.66 -9.57
CA ALA A 222 -17.30 -9.68 -9.12
C ALA A 222 -17.75 -8.75 -10.27
N LYS A 223 -16.81 -8.29 -11.11
CA LYS A 223 -17.12 -7.49 -12.32
C LYS A 223 -18.01 -8.27 -13.29
N ARG A 224 -17.67 -9.50 -13.59
CA ARG A 224 -18.46 -10.38 -14.48
C ARG A 224 -19.87 -10.60 -13.95
N ARG A 225 -20.02 -10.86 -12.65
CA ARG A 225 -21.34 -11.04 -12.01
C ARG A 225 -22.19 -9.78 -12.14
N ARG A 226 -21.60 -8.61 -11.84
CA ARG A 226 -22.31 -7.33 -11.99
C ARG A 226 -22.75 -7.07 -13.42
N GLU A 227 -21.89 -7.32 -14.41
CA GLU A 227 -22.23 -7.18 -15.83
C GLU A 227 -23.37 -8.14 -16.24
N ALA A 228 -23.36 -9.38 -15.75
CA ALA A 228 -24.43 -10.34 -15.98
C ALA A 228 -25.76 -9.88 -15.34
N GLU A 229 -25.74 -9.38 -14.12
CA GLU A 229 -26.91 -8.82 -13.44
C GLU A 229 -27.51 -7.65 -14.21
N LEU A 230 -26.68 -6.71 -14.67
CA LEU A 230 -27.12 -5.57 -15.47
C LEU A 230 -27.75 -6.00 -16.81
N ARG A 231 -27.22 -7.05 -17.47
CA ARG A 231 -27.80 -7.61 -18.69
C ARG A 231 -29.16 -8.22 -18.42
N ILE A 232 -29.29 -9.00 -17.33
CA ILE A 232 -30.57 -9.60 -16.93
C ILE A 232 -31.61 -8.52 -16.63
N GLU A 233 -31.20 -7.48 -15.89
CA GLU A 233 -32.09 -6.35 -15.57
C GLU A 233 -32.53 -5.60 -16.84
N ALA A 234 -31.61 -5.34 -17.77
CA ALA A 234 -31.94 -4.72 -19.06
C ALA A 234 -32.91 -5.57 -19.89
N SER A 235 -32.69 -6.89 -19.94
CA SER A 235 -33.60 -7.83 -20.61
C SER A 235 -35.01 -7.82 -20.00
N ARG A 236 -35.09 -7.87 -18.66
CA ARG A 236 -36.37 -7.77 -17.95
C ARG A 236 -37.14 -6.46 -18.23
N ARG A 237 -36.40 -5.35 -18.25
CA ARG A 237 -37.01 -4.03 -18.60
C ARG A 237 -37.53 -4.02 -20.01
N LEU A 238 -36.82 -4.61 -20.97
CA LEU A 238 -37.24 -4.72 -22.36
C LEU A 238 -38.50 -5.60 -22.49
N GLU A 239 -38.49 -6.78 -21.85
CA GLU A 239 -39.65 -7.68 -21.85
C GLU A 239 -40.90 -7.00 -21.26
N GLN A 240 -40.73 -6.27 -20.14
CA GLN A 240 -41.82 -5.54 -19.52
C GLN A 240 -42.39 -4.48 -20.48
N LYS A 241 -41.50 -3.71 -21.13
CA LYS A 241 -41.89 -2.71 -22.11
C LYS A 241 -42.67 -3.32 -23.27
N THR A 242 -42.19 -4.44 -23.81
CA THR A 242 -42.87 -5.16 -24.91
C THR A 242 -44.24 -5.68 -24.50
N ARG A 243 -44.39 -6.22 -23.27
CA ARG A 243 -45.66 -6.64 -22.71
C ARG A 243 -46.65 -5.48 -22.56
N ASP A 244 -46.20 -4.34 -22.06
CA ASP A 244 -47.01 -3.15 -21.86
C ASP A 244 -47.48 -2.57 -23.21
N GLU A 245 -46.61 -2.58 -24.22
CA GLU A 245 -46.96 -2.18 -25.59
C GLU A 245 -47.98 -3.13 -26.23
N ALA A 246 -47.78 -4.46 -26.12
CA ALA A 246 -48.73 -5.46 -26.61
C ALA A 246 -50.10 -5.34 -25.93
N ARG A 247 -50.14 -5.08 -24.62
CA ARG A 247 -51.38 -4.83 -23.88
C ARG A 247 -52.12 -3.61 -24.39
N LYS A 248 -51.41 -2.49 -24.60
CA LYS A 248 -52.01 -1.27 -25.17
C LYS A 248 -52.57 -1.47 -26.55
N VAL A 249 -51.94 -2.30 -27.40
CA VAL A 249 -52.44 -2.64 -28.72
C VAL A 249 -53.70 -3.50 -28.62
N ALA A 250 -53.71 -4.52 -27.75
CA ALA A 250 -54.90 -5.37 -27.53
C ALA A 250 -56.08 -4.57 -26.99
N GLU A 251 -55.89 -3.65 -26.06
CA GLU A 251 -56.95 -2.78 -25.53
C GLU A 251 -57.54 -1.88 -26.61
N LYS A 252 -56.71 -1.34 -27.51
CA LYS A 252 -57.21 -0.53 -28.67
C LYS A 252 -57.99 -1.34 -29.68
N SER A 253 -57.64 -2.61 -29.91
CA SER A 253 -58.33 -3.51 -30.84
C SER A 253 -59.69 -4.01 -30.33
N GLN A 254 -60.02 -3.87 -29.04
CA GLN A 254 -61.28 -4.24 -28.43
C GLN A 254 -62.31 -3.10 -28.42
N ILE A 255 -61.89 -1.87 -28.77
CA ILE A 255 -62.72 -0.66 -28.76
C ILE A 255 -63.21 -0.33 -30.16
N LEU A 256 -62.75 -1.01 -31.22
CA LEU A 256 -63.20 -0.94 -32.61
C LEU A 256 -64.10 -2.11 -32.92
#